data_d1c6dd567ac5f9c49aaabcae9cffdd1d
#
_entry.id   d1c6dd567ac5f9c49aaabcae9cffdd1d
#
_cell.length_a   1.000
_cell.length_b   1.000
_cell.length_c   1.000
_cell.angle_alpha   90.00
_cell.angle_beta   90.00
_cell.angle_gamma   90.00
#
_symmetry.space_group_name_H-M   'P 1'
#
loop_
_entity.id
_entity.type
_entity.pdbx_description
1 polymer ?
#
loop_
_entity_poly.entity_id
_entity_poly.type
_entity_poly.pdbx_seq_one_letter_code
_entity_poly.pdbx_strand_id
1 'polypeptide(L)'
;MGNFFVIAVDGGAGTGKSTLSNLLSERKNFLYVETGAHYRALTCLFLENSIAPNEVVAFLKKTPPSIKAKIHNRKSHILVNNKEFELEDLRAADVNANVSHFAAISEVRKCLFQYQRSQVEY
;
A
#
# COMPACT_ATOMS: atom_id res chain seq x y z
N MET A 1 -5.44 -11.59 24.36
CA MET A 1 -5.58 -10.68 23.22
C MET A 1 -5.14 -9.28 23.62
N GLY A 2 -4.23 -8.66 22.90
CA GLY A 2 -3.72 -7.34 23.22
C GLY A 2 -4.62 -6.22 22.75
N ASN A 3 -4.45 -5.05 23.34
CA ASN A 3 -5.05 -3.84 22.83
C ASN A 3 -4.21 -3.29 21.68
N PHE A 4 -4.88 -2.80 20.66
CA PHE A 4 -4.22 -2.21 19.51
C PHE A 4 -4.36 -0.70 19.53
N PHE A 5 -3.24 -0.01 19.31
CA PHE A 5 -3.26 1.43 19.08
C PHE A 5 -2.97 1.71 17.63
N VAL A 6 -3.82 2.51 17.02
CA VAL A 6 -3.63 2.95 15.63
C VAL A 6 -3.55 4.46 15.62
N ILE A 7 -2.41 4.97 15.13
CA ILE A 7 -2.24 6.41 14.94
C ILE A 7 -2.28 6.65 13.43
N ALA A 8 -3.32 7.36 12.98
CA ALA A 8 -3.43 7.73 11.59
C ALA A 8 -2.78 9.10 11.37
N VAL A 9 -1.84 9.16 10.44
CA VAL A 9 -1.19 10.41 10.04
C VAL A 9 -1.62 10.71 8.62
N ASP A 10 -2.32 11.82 8.45
CA ASP A 10 -2.84 12.24 7.16
C ASP A 10 -2.31 13.61 6.78
N GLY A 11 -2.21 13.86 5.48
CA GLY A 11 -1.70 15.11 4.94
C GLY A 11 -1.25 14.96 3.50
N GLY A 12 -1.16 16.07 2.80
CA GLY A 12 -0.68 16.09 1.43
C GLY A 12 0.82 15.87 1.32
N ALA A 13 1.29 15.67 0.10
CA ALA A 13 2.72 15.57 -0.16
C ALA A 13 3.44 16.85 0.29
N GLY A 14 4.62 16.68 0.89
CA GLY A 14 5.43 17.81 1.35
C GLY A 14 5.02 18.41 2.69
N THR A 15 4.07 17.81 3.42
CA THR A 15 3.62 18.30 4.72
C THR A 15 4.42 17.75 5.90
N GLY A 16 5.43 16.92 5.65
CA GLY A 16 6.20 16.28 6.71
C GLY A 16 5.56 15.03 7.29
N LYS A 17 4.54 14.50 6.66
CA LYS A 17 3.81 13.32 7.10
C LYS A 17 4.71 12.11 7.33
N SER A 18 5.58 11.81 6.36
CA SER A 18 6.50 10.66 6.46
C SER A 18 7.51 10.83 7.58
N THR A 19 8.03 12.05 7.77
CA THR A 19 8.97 12.34 8.86
C THR A 19 8.33 12.12 10.21
N LEU A 20 7.11 12.63 10.41
CA LEU A 20 6.37 12.45 11.66
C LEU A 20 6.09 10.98 11.92
N SER A 21 5.65 10.24 10.91
CA SER A 21 5.33 8.81 11.03
C SER A 21 6.57 8.00 11.41
N ASN A 22 7.72 8.29 10.83
CA ASN A 22 8.98 7.63 11.17
C ASN A 22 9.39 7.92 12.61
N LEU A 23 9.28 9.17 13.06
CA LEU A 23 9.61 9.55 14.44
C LEU A 23 8.71 8.85 15.44
N LEU A 24 7.41 8.77 15.18
CA LEU A 24 6.47 8.07 16.04
C LEU A 24 6.80 6.57 16.11
N SER A 25 7.11 5.96 14.98
CA SER A 25 7.49 4.55 14.93
C SER A 25 8.74 4.27 15.77
N GLU A 26 9.77 5.10 15.65
CA GLU A 26 11.03 4.95 16.39
C GLU A 26 10.83 5.16 17.90
N ARG A 27 10.16 6.25 18.28
CA ARG A 27 10.04 6.63 19.69
C ARG A 27 9.06 5.76 20.47
N LYS A 28 8.00 5.29 19.81
CA LYS A 28 6.95 4.50 20.46
C LYS A 28 7.02 3.02 20.13
N ASN A 29 7.99 2.60 19.31
CA ASN A 29 8.13 1.23 18.84
C ASN A 29 6.85 0.72 18.14
N PHE A 30 6.21 1.58 17.35
CA PHE A 30 5.04 1.23 16.56
C PHE A 30 5.45 0.73 15.19
N LEU A 31 4.63 -0.17 14.64
CA LEU A 31 4.77 -0.57 13.24
C LEU A 31 4.39 0.59 12.33
N TYR A 32 5.27 0.94 11.39
CA TYR A 32 4.99 1.96 10.39
C TYR A 32 4.39 1.30 9.15
N VAL A 33 3.19 1.72 8.77
CA VAL A 33 2.49 1.24 7.57
C VAL A 33 2.19 2.44 6.68
N GLU A 34 2.73 2.42 5.46
CA GLU A 34 2.55 3.50 4.48
C GLU A 34 1.52 3.06 3.44
N THR A 35 0.28 3.48 3.64
CA THR A 35 -0.84 3.03 2.79
C THR A 35 -0.73 3.51 1.34
N GLY A 36 -0.11 4.68 1.11
CA GLY A 36 0.13 5.17 -0.25
C GLY A 36 0.95 4.20 -1.09
N ALA A 37 1.92 3.54 -0.48
CA ALA A 37 2.74 2.54 -1.17
C ALA A 37 1.91 1.33 -1.60
N HIS A 38 0.85 1.00 -0.87
CA HIS A 38 -0.03 -0.12 -1.22
C HIS A 38 -0.73 0.11 -2.56
N TYR A 39 -1.29 1.30 -2.74
CA TYR A 39 -1.96 1.64 -4.00
C TYR A 39 -0.97 1.71 -5.16
N ARG A 40 0.22 2.22 -4.91
CA ARG A 40 1.28 2.28 -5.93
C ARG A 40 1.74 0.89 -6.33
N ALA A 41 1.89 -0.03 -5.38
CA ALA A 41 2.28 -1.41 -5.67
C ALA A 41 1.25 -2.12 -6.56
N LEU A 42 -0.04 -1.97 -6.26
CA LEU A 42 -1.09 -2.53 -7.12
C LEU A 42 -1.12 -1.85 -8.48
N THR A 43 -0.90 -0.54 -8.54
CA THR A 43 -0.80 0.16 -9.82
C THR A 43 0.33 -0.40 -10.67
N CYS A 44 1.49 -0.67 -10.07
CA CYS A 44 2.60 -1.33 -10.77
C CYS A 44 2.19 -2.69 -11.33
N LEU A 45 1.47 -3.49 -10.53
CA LEU A 45 0.97 -4.79 -10.98
C LEU A 45 0.08 -4.63 -12.21
N PHE A 46 -0.87 -3.70 -12.18
CA PHE A 46 -1.78 -3.48 -13.30
C PHE A 46 -1.04 -3.01 -14.54
N LEU A 47 -0.11 -2.07 -14.39
CA LEU A 47 0.67 -1.55 -15.51
C LEU A 47 1.58 -2.62 -16.12
N GLU A 48 2.21 -3.45 -15.29
CA GLU A 48 3.04 -4.56 -15.78
C GLU A 48 2.26 -5.58 -16.60
N ASN A 49 0.97 -5.74 -16.31
CA ASN A 49 0.08 -6.66 -17.01
C ASN A 49 -0.77 -5.97 -18.07
N SER A 50 -0.50 -4.71 -18.35
CA SER A 50 -1.25 -3.89 -19.32
C SER A 50 -2.76 -3.85 -19.06
N ILE A 51 -3.12 -3.74 -17.78
CA ILE A 51 -4.52 -3.70 -17.34
C ILE A 51 -4.98 -2.24 -17.24
N ALA A 52 -6.00 -1.88 -17.99
CA ALA A 52 -6.61 -0.56 -17.91
C ALA A 52 -7.58 -0.49 -16.73
N PRO A 53 -7.91 0.72 -16.20
CA PRO A 53 -8.83 0.84 -15.07
C PRO A 53 -10.18 0.13 -15.27
N ASN A 54 -10.73 0.15 -16.47
CA ASN A 54 -12.01 -0.52 -16.76
C ASN A 54 -11.91 -2.05 -16.83
N GLU A 55 -10.69 -2.60 -16.79
CA GLU A 55 -10.43 -4.02 -16.84
C GLU A 55 -10.07 -4.60 -15.46
N VAL A 56 -9.85 -3.75 -14.47
CA VAL A 56 -9.32 -4.15 -13.16
C VAL A 56 -10.27 -5.08 -12.40
N VAL A 57 -11.57 -4.80 -12.42
CA VAL A 57 -12.55 -5.62 -11.70
C VAL A 57 -12.51 -7.06 -12.20
N ALA A 58 -12.54 -7.25 -13.52
CA ALA A 58 -12.47 -8.58 -14.13
C ALA A 58 -11.13 -9.26 -13.84
N PHE A 59 -10.03 -8.49 -13.89
CA PHE A 59 -8.70 -9.00 -13.60
C PHE A 59 -8.60 -9.50 -12.15
N LEU A 60 -9.10 -8.73 -11.18
CA LEU A 60 -9.05 -9.11 -9.76
C LEU A 60 -9.91 -10.35 -9.46
N LYS A 61 -11.04 -10.50 -10.15
CA LYS A 61 -11.88 -11.68 -9.99
C LYS A 61 -11.24 -12.95 -10.57
N LYS A 62 -10.59 -12.81 -11.72
CA LYS A 62 -9.96 -13.93 -12.43
C LYS A 62 -8.62 -14.31 -11.82
N THR A 63 -7.84 -13.32 -11.41
CA THR A 63 -6.47 -13.52 -10.93
C THR A 63 -6.25 -12.69 -9.67
N PRO A 64 -6.87 -13.07 -8.53
CA PRO A 64 -6.69 -12.29 -7.31
C PRO A 64 -5.23 -12.30 -6.86
N PRO A 65 -4.64 -11.12 -6.58
CA PRO A 65 -3.25 -11.07 -6.16
C PRO A 65 -3.10 -11.56 -4.73
N SER A 66 -1.96 -12.19 -4.45
CA SER A 66 -1.54 -12.50 -3.09
C SER A 66 -0.88 -11.24 -2.50
N ILE A 67 -1.42 -10.73 -1.40
CA ILE A 67 -0.90 -9.53 -0.75
C ILE A 67 -0.45 -9.91 0.66
N LYS A 68 0.82 -9.69 0.95
CA LYS A 68 1.44 -10.04 2.22
C LYS A 68 2.31 -8.90 2.72
N ALA A 69 2.64 -8.91 4.00
CA ALA A 69 3.55 -7.96 4.61
C ALA A 69 4.92 -8.58 4.82
N LYS A 70 5.96 -7.78 4.60
CA LYS A 70 7.32 -8.06 5.03
C LYS A 70 7.72 -6.96 6.00
N ILE A 71 8.02 -7.32 7.24
CA ILE A 71 8.35 -6.35 8.27
C ILE A 71 9.85 -6.28 8.47
N HIS A 72 10.38 -5.07 8.38
CA HIS A 72 11.79 -4.80 8.55
C HIS A 72 11.97 -3.46 9.25
N ASN A 73 12.71 -3.41 10.34
CA ASN A 73 12.96 -2.18 11.12
C ASN A 73 11.67 -1.42 11.45
N ARG A 74 10.66 -2.13 11.98
CA ARG A 74 9.35 -1.56 12.35
C ARG A 74 8.55 -0.99 11.17
N LYS A 75 8.97 -1.24 9.95
CA LYS A 75 8.26 -0.80 8.76
C LYS A 75 7.68 -1.98 8.02
N SER A 76 6.40 -1.88 7.67
CA SER A 76 5.71 -2.88 6.88
C SER A 76 5.89 -2.57 5.39
N HIS A 77 6.39 -3.55 4.65
CA HIS A 77 6.53 -3.48 3.20
C HIS A 77 5.52 -4.41 2.56
N ILE A 78 4.85 -3.94 1.52
CA ILE A 78 3.88 -4.76 0.80
C ILE A 78 4.58 -5.69 -0.19
N LEU A 79 4.15 -6.96 -0.17
CA LEU A 79 4.54 -7.95 -1.19
C LEU A 79 3.30 -8.28 -2.01
N VAL A 80 3.36 -8.09 -3.31
CA VAL A 80 2.30 -8.45 -4.25
C VAL A 80 2.80 -9.64 -5.06
N ASN A 81 2.12 -10.78 -4.95
CA ASN A 81 2.53 -12.04 -5.56
C ASN A 81 4.00 -12.39 -5.20
N ASN A 82 4.34 -12.21 -3.92
CA ASN A 82 5.68 -12.43 -3.36
C ASN A 82 6.77 -11.50 -3.90
N LYS A 83 6.39 -10.39 -4.54
CA LYS A 83 7.33 -9.42 -5.06
C LYS A 83 7.23 -8.11 -4.28
N GLU A 84 8.37 -7.61 -3.83
CA GLU A 84 8.49 -6.26 -3.28
C GLU A 84 8.94 -5.32 -4.41
N PHE A 85 8.17 -4.25 -4.65
CA PHE A 85 8.55 -3.26 -5.64
C PHE A 85 9.60 -2.30 -5.09
N GLU A 86 10.57 -1.95 -5.90
CA GLU A 86 11.57 -0.96 -5.54
C GLU A 86 10.94 0.42 -5.44
N LEU A 87 11.54 1.30 -4.63
CA LEU A 87 11.05 2.67 -4.46
C LEU A 87 10.99 3.40 -5.81
N GLU A 88 11.96 3.15 -6.68
CA GLU A 88 11.99 3.72 -8.03
C GLU A 88 10.77 3.33 -8.85
N ASP A 89 10.35 2.06 -8.75
CA ASP A 89 9.16 1.56 -9.45
C ASP A 89 7.90 2.23 -8.91
N LEU A 90 7.80 2.36 -7.59
CA LEU A 90 6.64 2.96 -6.95
C LEU A 90 6.50 4.46 -7.26
N ARG A 91 7.60 5.12 -7.59
CA ARG A 91 7.64 6.55 -7.90
C ARG A 91 7.78 6.85 -9.39
N ALA A 92 7.71 5.83 -10.24
CA ALA A 92 7.82 6.01 -11.69
C ALA A 92 6.71 6.94 -12.21
N ALA A 93 7.01 7.65 -13.29
CA ALA A 93 6.08 8.65 -13.85
C ALA A 93 4.74 8.06 -14.25
N ASP A 94 4.72 6.86 -14.82
CA ASP A 94 3.49 6.17 -15.22
C ASP A 94 2.67 5.74 -14.00
N VAL A 95 3.31 5.34 -12.91
CA VAL A 95 2.63 5.03 -11.65
C VAL A 95 2.00 6.30 -11.08
N ASN A 96 2.76 7.40 -11.01
CA ASN A 96 2.25 8.68 -10.54
C ASN A 96 1.05 9.17 -11.37
N ALA A 97 1.08 8.97 -12.67
CA ALA A 97 0.00 9.40 -13.57
C ALA A 97 -1.28 8.57 -13.41
N ASN A 98 -1.17 7.33 -12.94
CA ASN A 98 -2.30 6.39 -12.96
C ASN A 98 -2.80 5.98 -11.57
N VAL A 99 -2.04 6.20 -10.50
CA VAL A 99 -2.38 5.68 -9.17
C VAL A 99 -3.77 6.15 -8.71
N SER A 100 -4.15 7.40 -8.95
CA SER A 100 -5.44 7.93 -8.53
C SER A 100 -6.60 7.27 -9.28
N HIS A 101 -6.40 6.93 -10.54
CA HIS A 101 -7.42 6.26 -11.34
C HIS A 101 -7.71 4.85 -10.79
N PHE A 102 -6.67 4.10 -10.45
CA PHE A 102 -6.83 2.77 -9.88
C PHE A 102 -7.34 2.85 -8.44
N ALA A 103 -6.85 3.79 -7.64
CA ALA A 103 -7.28 3.95 -6.25
C ALA A 103 -8.76 4.33 -6.11
N ALA A 104 -9.34 4.95 -7.14
CA ALA A 104 -10.76 5.28 -7.15
C ALA A 104 -11.67 4.06 -7.33
N ILE A 105 -11.13 2.92 -7.75
CA ILE A 105 -11.91 1.71 -8.01
C ILE A 105 -12.23 1.01 -6.69
N SER A 106 -13.51 0.79 -6.43
CA SER A 106 -14.00 0.21 -5.19
C SER A 106 -13.38 -1.16 -4.88
N GLU A 107 -13.23 -2.01 -5.88
CA GLU A 107 -12.64 -3.35 -5.73
C GLU A 107 -11.17 -3.30 -5.34
N VAL A 108 -10.43 -2.32 -5.83
CA VAL A 108 -9.04 -2.09 -5.44
C VAL A 108 -8.97 -1.70 -3.97
N ARG A 109 -9.83 -0.78 -3.54
CA ARG A 109 -9.90 -0.37 -2.14
C ARG A 109 -10.29 -1.52 -1.22
N LYS A 110 -11.25 -2.36 -1.63
CA LYS A 110 -11.65 -3.54 -0.84
C LYS A 110 -10.52 -4.54 -0.69
N CYS A 111 -9.79 -4.78 -1.76
CA CYS A 111 -8.64 -5.69 -1.77
C CYS A 111 -7.59 -5.23 -0.76
N LEU A 112 -7.24 -3.94 -0.78
CA LEU A 112 -6.24 -3.38 0.13
C LEU A 112 -6.77 -3.19 1.54
N PHE A 113 -8.06 -2.93 1.70
CA PHE A 113 -8.66 -2.75 3.02
C PHE A 113 -8.46 -3.97 3.91
N GLN A 114 -8.70 -5.15 3.38
CA GLN A 114 -8.49 -6.40 4.13
C GLN A 114 -7.02 -6.57 4.52
N TYR A 115 -6.11 -6.28 3.61
CA TYR A 115 -4.68 -6.34 3.88
C TYR A 115 -4.29 -5.31 4.96
N GLN A 116 -4.77 -4.08 4.84
CA GLN A 116 -4.44 -3.01 5.79
C GLN A 116 -4.95 -3.31 7.18
N ARG A 117 -6.13 -3.88 7.30
CA ARG A 117 -6.67 -4.29 8.60
C ARG A 117 -5.84 -5.38 9.25
N SER A 118 -5.27 -6.30 8.46
CA SER A 118 -4.41 -7.36 9.00
C SER A 118 -3.15 -6.80 9.66
N GLN A 119 -2.70 -5.61 9.25
CA GLN A 119 -1.52 -4.97 9.82
C GLN A 119 -1.72 -4.53 11.27
N VAL A 120 -2.94 -4.32 11.70
CA VAL A 120 -3.24 -3.89 13.08
C VAL A 120 -2.86 -4.98 14.09
N GLU A 121 -2.78 -6.23 13.68
CA GLU A 121 -2.47 -7.37 14.55
C GLU A 121 -0.98 -7.64 14.72
N TYR A 122 -0.13 -6.89 14.08
CA TYR A 122 1.32 -7.04 14.22
C TYR A 122 1.88 -6.32 15.44
#